data_8acda5323ca5f10600e3f0222356d86c
#
_entry.id   8acda5323ca5f10600e3f0222356d86c
#
_cell.length_a   1.000
_cell.length_b   1.000
_cell.length_c   1.000
_cell.angle_alpha   90.00
_cell.angle_beta   90.00
_cell.angle_gamma   90.00
#
_symmetry.space_group_name_H-M   'P 1'
#
loop_
_entity.id
_entity.type
_entity.pdbx_description
1 polymer ?
#
loop_
_entity_poly.entity_id
_entity_poly.type
_entity_poly.pdbx_seq_one_letter_code
_entity_poly.pdbx_strand_id
1 'polypeptide(L)'
;MEYSLELHSLSKAFNMTGWWLAFLVGSEKAIKLFSSVKSYNDSGQFRAIQKAGIYALNHIELIDENIKRYNRRFDILVSALREVGFDAKKPNGGFYCYTQIPKGIKNGVKFNNAEEVSTYILNNAFISTVPWDEAGPFLRFSVTFEANSIEEEFNVVNEVKERLKSLNLDF
;
A
#
# COMPACT_ATOMS: atom_id res chain seq x y z
N MET A 1 -20.25 12.79 -20.86
CA MET A 1 -19.31 11.63 -20.89
C MET A 1 -19.86 10.55 -21.82
N GLU A 2 -19.70 10.72 -23.12
CA GLU A 2 -20.31 9.80 -24.09
C GLU A 2 -19.53 8.51 -24.28
N TYR A 3 -18.21 8.50 -23.94
CA TYR A 3 -17.30 7.37 -24.18
C TYR A 3 -16.36 7.07 -23.02
N SER A 4 -16.68 7.50 -21.79
CA SER A 4 -15.82 7.25 -20.63
C SER A 4 -16.46 6.25 -19.67
N LEU A 5 -15.59 5.46 -19.03
CA LEU A 5 -15.91 4.61 -17.87
C LEU A 5 -14.93 4.92 -16.77
N GLU A 6 -15.43 5.01 -15.54
CA GLU A 6 -14.63 5.16 -14.35
C GLU A 6 -14.97 4.03 -13.37
N LEU A 7 -13.95 3.32 -12.91
CA LEU A 7 -14.06 2.30 -11.88
C LEU A 7 -13.59 2.88 -10.55
N HIS A 8 -14.48 2.97 -9.60
CA HIS A 8 -14.20 3.47 -8.26
C HIS A 8 -14.21 2.33 -7.24
N SER A 9 -13.18 2.27 -6.40
CA SER A 9 -13.07 1.28 -5.33
C SER A 9 -13.11 1.96 -3.96
N LEU A 10 -13.82 1.35 -3.02
CA LEU A 10 -13.85 1.78 -1.62
C LEU A 10 -12.63 1.28 -0.82
N SER A 11 -11.82 0.41 -1.43
CA SER A 11 -10.71 -0.28 -0.76
C SER A 11 -9.69 0.66 -0.15
N LYS A 12 -9.29 1.73 -0.85
CA LYS A 12 -8.20 2.61 -0.39
C LYS A 12 -8.72 3.80 0.39
N ALA A 13 -9.72 4.52 -0.15
CA ALA A 13 -10.26 5.72 0.49
C ALA A 13 -10.88 5.42 1.87
N PHE A 14 -11.65 4.34 1.97
CA PHE A 14 -12.38 3.97 3.19
C PHE A 14 -11.72 2.83 3.98
N ASN A 15 -10.51 2.43 3.64
CA ASN A 15 -9.80 1.31 4.29
C ASN A 15 -10.60 -0.02 4.26
N MET A 16 -11.35 -0.26 3.18
CA MET A 16 -12.24 -1.41 2.98
C MET A 16 -11.64 -2.45 2.03
N THR A 17 -10.34 -2.69 2.08
CA THR A 17 -9.63 -3.55 1.11
C THR A 17 -10.20 -4.97 1.07
N GLY A 18 -10.48 -5.60 2.19
CA GLY A 18 -11.01 -6.96 2.26
C GLY A 18 -12.48 -7.12 1.86
N TRP A 19 -13.18 -6.02 1.60
CA TRP A 19 -14.60 -6.03 1.27
C TRP A 19 -14.87 -6.19 -0.22
N TRP A 20 -13.88 -5.99 -1.08
CA TRP A 20 -13.96 -6.15 -2.54
C TRP A 20 -15.15 -5.41 -3.17
N LEU A 21 -15.42 -4.19 -2.69
CA LEU A 21 -16.53 -3.37 -3.15
C LEU A 21 -16.04 -2.23 -4.03
N ALA A 22 -16.62 -2.15 -5.23
CA ALA A 22 -16.34 -1.13 -6.22
C ALA A 22 -17.64 -0.77 -6.95
N PHE A 23 -17.65 0.36 -7.63
CA PHE A 23 -18.75 0.75 -8.51
C PHE A 23 -18.22 1.35 -9.81
N LEU A 24 -19.02 1.23 -10.85
CA LEU A 24 -18.70 1.70 -12.19
C LEU A 24 -19.65 2.86 -12.55
N VAL A 25 -19.10 3.94 -13.06
CA VAL A 25 -19.83 5.09 -13.59
C VAL A 25 -19.37 5.42 -15.01
N GLY A 26 -20.25 5.98 -15.83
CA GLY A 26 -19.88 6.33 -17.20
C GLY A 26 -21.05 6.39 -18.17
N SER A 27 -20.79 6.16 -19.45
CA SER A 27 -21.84 6.23 -20.48
C SER A 27 -22.91 5.15 -20.28
N GLU A 28 -24.16 5.53 -20.50
CA GLU A 28 -25.31 4.62 -20.35
C GLU A 28 -25.14 3.32 -21.15
N LYS A 29 -24.63 3.43 -22.38
CA LYS A 29 -24.38 2.28 -23.25
C LYS A 29 -23.37 1.30 -22.64
N ALA A 30 -22.27 1.82 -22.10
CA ALA A 30 -21.23 0.99 -21.51
C ALA A 30 -21.70 0.36 -20.18
N ILE A 31 -22.44 1.10 -19.35
CA ILE A 31 -23.04 0.58 -18.12
C ILE A 31 -24.05 -0.53 -18.42
N LYS A 32 -24.90 -0.37 -19.45
CA LYS A 32 -25.85 -1.43 -19.87
C LYS A 32 -25.12 -2.70 -20.32
N LEU A 33 -24.06 -2.56 -21.12
CA LEU A 33 -23.26 -3.71 -21.56
C LEU A 33 -22.60 -4.42 -20.38
N PHE A 34 -21.98 -3.67 -19.47
CA PHE A 34 -21.39 -4.21 -18.26
C PHE A 34 -22.42 -4.95 -17.39
N SER A 35 -23.59 -4.33 -17.14
CA SER A 35 -24.67 -4.94 -16.38
C SER A 35 -25.18 -6.24 -17.00
N SER A 36 -25.27 -6.30 -18.34
CA SER A 36 -25.65 -7.51 -19.05
C SER A 36 -24.66 -8.65 -18.80
N VAL A 37 -23.34 -8.39 -18.93
CA VAL A 37 -22.32 -9.41 -18.67
C VAL A 37 -22.31 -9.80 -17.18
N LYS A 38 -22.39 -8.82 -16.27
CA LYS A 38 -22.37 -9.07 -14.84
C LYS A 38 -23.55 -9.94 -14.37
N SER A 39 -24.73 -9.77 -14.94
CA SER A 39 -25.93 -10.57 -14.60
C SER A 39 -25.77 -12.06 -14.89
N TYR A 40 -24.84 -12.45 -15.78
CA TYR A 40 -24.50 -13.85 -16.03
C TYR A 40 -23.38 -14.38 -15.09
N ASN A 41 -22.61 -13.48 -14.45
CA ASN A 41 -21.50 -13.88 -13.59
C ASN A 41 -21.93 -14.08 -12.13
N ASP A 42 -22.79 -13.20 -11.61
CA ASP A 42 -23.25 -13.26 -10.23
C ASP A 42 -24.66 -12.68 -10.05
N SER A 43 -25.30 -13.06 -8.93
CA SER A 43 -26.62 -12.55 -8.56
C SER A 43 -26.55 -11.26 -7.70
N GLY A 44 -25.38 -10.70 -7.53
CA GLY A 44 -25.10 -9.48 -6.75
C GLY A 44 -24.30 -9.73 -5.48
N GLN A 45 -23.75 -8.66 -4.92
CA GLN A 45 -22.94 -8.70 -3.72
C GLN A 45 -23.80 -8.89 -2.47
N PHE A 46 -23.18 -9.44 -1.42
CA PHE A 46 -23.83 -9.58 -0.11
C PHE A 46 -24.34 -8.22 0.42
N ARG A 47 -25.61 -8.20 0.82
CA ARG A 47 -26.31 -6.95 1.18
C ARG A 47 -25.63 -6.15 2.30
N ALA A 48 -24.98 -6.79 3.26
CA ALA A 48 -24.28 -6.11 4.34
C ALA A 48 -23.12 -5.28 3.80
N ILE A 49 -22.35 -5.82 2.83
CA ILE A 49 -21.26 -5.10 2.17
C ILE A 49 -21.79 -3.88 1.39
N GLN A 50 -22.92 -4.03 0.68
CA GLN A 50 -23.55 -2.91 -0.03
C GLN A 50 -24.00 -1.81 0.94
N LYS A 51 -24.63 -2.17 2.07
CA LYS A 51 -25.04 -1.20 3.10
C LYS A 51 -23.85 -0.48 3.72
N ALA A 52 -22.75 -1.21 3.98
CA ALA A 52 -21.52 -0.60 4.48
C ALA A 52 -20.92 0.39 3.46
N GLY A 53 -20.96 0.06 2.16
CA GLY A 53 -20.55 0.97 1.09
C GLY A 53 -21.40 2.24 1.03
N ILE A 54 -22.72 2.11 1.15
CA ILE A 54 -23.65 3.26 1.22
C ILE A 54 -23.33 4.12 2.44
N TYR A 55 -23.09 3.51 3.58
CA TYR A 55 -22.71 4.22 4.80
C TYR A 55 -21.41 5.00 4.58
N ALA A 56 -20.37 4.34 4.07
CA ALA A 56 -19.08 4.96 3.81
C ALA A 56 -19.19 6.15 2.86
N LEU A 57 -19.94 6.03 1.77
CA LEU A 57 -20.15 7.13 0.81
C LEU A 57 -20.94 8.31 1.37
N ASN A 58 -21.76 8.10 2.39
CA ASN A 58 -22.46 9.17 3.11
C ASN A 58 -21.64 9.76 4.27
N HIS A 59 -20.46 9.19 4.58
CA HIS A 59 -19.58 9.61 5.67
C HIS A 59 -18.16 9.83 5.13
N ILE A 60 -18.01 10.80 4.23
CA ILE A 60 -16.73 11.10 3.57
C ILE A 60 -15.65 11.60 4.54
N GLU A 61 -16.04 12.10 5.71
CA GLU A 61 -15.14 12.48 6.81
C GLU A 61 -14.22 11.32 7.27
N LEU A 62 -14.64 10.07 7.08
CA LEU A 62 -13.80 8.88 7.35
C LEU A 62 -12.52 8.86 6.49
N ILE A 63 -12.56 9.47 5.31
CA ILE A 63 -11.39 9.60 4.43
C ILE A 63 -10.34 10.51 5.07
N ASP A 64 -10.75 11.61 5.68
CA ASP A 64 -9.84 12.57 6.31
C ASP A 64 -9.08 11.95 7.47
N GLU A 65 -9.72 11.10 8.26
CA GLU A 65 -9.06 10.36 9.35
C GLU A 65 -8.00 9.40 8.80
N ASN A 66 -8.32 8.67 7.74
CA ASN A 66 -7.38 7.77 7.07
C ASN A 66 -6.19 8.54 6.48
N ILE A 67 -6.44 9.68 5.82
CA ILE A 67 -5.39 10.55 5.28
C ILE A 67 -4.46 11.03 6.39
N LYS A 68 -4.98 11.52 7.51
CA LYS A 68 -4.17 11.97 8.65
C LYS A 68 -3.30 10.85 9.21
N ARG A 69 -3.87 9.66 9.37
CA ARG A 69 -3.15 8.46 9.87
C ARG A 69 -2.02 8.08 8.93
N TYR A 70 -2.30 7.90 7.65
CA TYR A 70 -1.29 7.45 6.69
C TYR A 70 -0.23 8.51 6.40
N ASN A 71 -0.58 9.79 6.37
CA ASN A 71 0.39 10.87 6.27
C ASN A 71 1.41 10.82 7.42
N ARG A 72 0.95 10.71 8.66
CA ARG A 72 1.83 10.58 9.83
C ARG A 72 2.72 9.33 9.73
N ARG A 73 2.14 8.16 9.39
CA ARG A 73 2.90 6.91 9.23
C ARG A 73 3.95 7.01 8.12
N PHE A 74 3.65 7.69 7.01
CA PHE A 74 4.64 7.95 5.98
C PHE A 74 5.76 8.86 6.47
N ASP A 75 5.45 9.90 7.23
CA ASP A 75 6.47 10.81 7.73
C ASP A 75 7.50 10.08 8.60
N ILE A 76 7.03 9.23 9.52
CA ILE A 76 7.92 8.46 10.39
C ILE A 76 8.66 7.34 9.64
N LEU A 77 7.99 6.61 8.72
CA LEU A 77 8.62 5.54 7.95
C LEU A 77 9.67 6.07 6.99
N VAL A 78 9.36 7.13 6.23
CA VAL A 78 10.30 7.75 5.27
C VAL A 78 11.53 8.30 6.01
N SER A 79 11.34 8.94 7.17
CA SER A 79 12.46 9.39 8.01
C SER A 79 13.34 8.22 8.44
N ALA A 80 12.73 7.16 8.95
CA ALA A 80 13.45 5.96 9.39
C ALA A 80 14.23 5.28 8.25
N LEU A 81 13.61 5.14 7.07
CA LEU A 81 14.26 4.55 5.91
C LEU A 81 15.46 5.39 5.43
N ARG A 82 15.33 6.73 5.44
CA ARG A 82 16.45 7.63 5.12
C ARG A 82 17.61 7.51 6.11
N GLU A 83 17.31 7.37 7.39
CA GLU A 83 18.35 7.15 8.42
C GLU A 83 19.11 5.82 8.23
N VAL A 84 18.48 4.83 7.60
CA VAL A 84 19.14 3.56 7.21
C VAL A 84 20.02 3.75 5.97
N GLY A 85 19.66 4.68 5.06
CA GLY A 85 20.37 4.98 3.81
C GLY A 85 19.51 4.85 2.55
N PHE A 86 18.24 4.48 2.65
CA PHE A 86 17.34 4.43 1.48
C PHE A 86 17.00 5.84 0.95
N ASP A 87 16.98 6.03 -0.38
CA ASP A 87 16.40 7.24 -1.00
C ASP A 87 14.86 7.17 -0.98
N ALA A 88 14.29 7.16 0.23
CA ALA A 88 12.86 7.07 0.42
C ALA A 88 12.19 8.42 0.20
N LYS A 89 11.09 8.43 -0.56
CA LYS A 89 10.27 9.62 -0.83
C LYS A 89 8.84 9.37 -0.40
N LYS A 90 8.24 10.36 0.27
CA LYS A 90 6.84 10.28 0.65
C LYS A 90 5.97 10.30 -0.60
N PRO A 91 5.10 9.30 -0.83
CA PRO A 91 4.21 9.29 -1.97
C PRO A 91 3.07 10.30 -1.78
N ASN A 92 2.47 10.74 -2.89
CA ASN A 92 1.31 11.64 -2.86
C ASN A 92 -0.02 10.93 -2.52
N GLY A 93 -0.01 9.62 -2.40
CA GLY A 93 -1.20 8.85 -2.08
C GLY A 93 -0.94 7.34 -2.00
N GLY A 94 -1.97 6.59 -1.65
CA GLY A 94 -1.88 5.15 -1.46
C GLY A 94 -1.31 4.76 -0.10
N PHE A 95 -0.78 3.51 -0.01
CA PHE A 95 -0.27 2.92 1.24
C PHE A 95 1.20 2.51 1.15
N TYR A 96 1.86 2.76 0.02
CA TYR A 96 3.14 2.16 -0.31
C TYR A 96 4.20 3.20 -0.60
N CYS A 97 5.38 3.00 -0.01
CA CYS A 97 6.61 3.72 -0.31
C CYS A 97 7.53 2.81 -1.12
N TYR A 98 7.99 3.29 -2.26
CA TYR A 98 8.98 2.60 -3.09
C TYR A 98 10.35 3.21 -2.88
N THR A 99 11.35 2.36 -2.74
CA THR A 99 12.76 2.76 -2.61
C THR A 99 13.62 1.94 -3.56
N GLN A 100 14.68 2.50 -4.07
CA GLN A 100 15.69 1.72 -4.78
C GLN A 100 16.33 0.71 -3.82
N ILE A 101 16.76 -0.43 -4.35
CA ILE A 101 17.46 -1.43 -3.57
C ILE A 101 18.88 -0.98 -3.19
N PRO A 102 19.43 -1.45 -2.05
CA PRO A 102 20.86 -1.35 -1.78
C PRO A 102 21.65 -2.21 -2.77
N LYS A 103 22.89 -1.84 -3.03
CA LYS A 103 23.82 -2.60 -3.89
C LYS A 103 24.25 -3.93 -3.29
N GLY A 104 24.19 -4.04 -1.96
CA GLY A 104 24.65 -5.20 -1.23
C GLY A 104 24.73 -4.95 0.26
N ILE A 105 25.62 -5.67 0.90
CA ILE A 105 26.02 -5.52 2.30
C ILE A 105 27.47 -5.05 2.33
N LYS A 106 27.76 -4.12 3.21
CA LYS A 106 29.15 -3.63 3.38
C LYS A 106 30.10 -4.78 3.68
N ASN A 107 31.10 -4.94 2.83
CA ASN A 107 32.09 -6.05 2.89
C ASN A 107 31.49 -7.46 2.75
N GLY A 108 30.33 -7.59 2.09
CA GLY A 108 29.61 -8.85 1.96
C GLY A 108 29.00 -9.10 0.58
N VAL A 109 27.84 -9.69 0.56
CA VAL A 109 27.12 -10.09 -0.65
C VAL A 109 26.64 -8.88 -1.43
N LYS A 110 26.69 -8.95 -2.78
CA LYS A 110 26.05 -7.97 -3.68
C LYS A 110 24.67 -8.49 -4.08
N PHE A 111 23.75 -7.58 -4.28
CA PHE A 111 22.41 -7.88 -4.76
C PHE A 111 22.27 -7.52 -6.25
N ASN A 112 21.59 -8.39 -7.00
CA ASN A 112 21.36 -8.21 -8.44
C ASN A 112 19.94 -7.68 -8.75
N ASN A 113 18.97 -7.95 -7.87
CA ASN A 113 17.55 -7.61 -8.08
C ASN A 113 16.85 -7.40 -6.73
N ALA A 114 15.60 -6.93 -6.79
CA ALA A 114 14.82 -6.63 -5.60
C ALA A 114 14.35 -7.89 -4.86
N GLU A 115 14.19 -9.02 -5.54
CA GLU A 115 13.79 -10.27 -4.92
C GLU A 115 14.89 -10.79 -3.97
N GLU A 116 16.16 -10.73 -4.40
CA GLU A 116 17.30 -11.09 -3.53
C GLU A 116 17.34 -10.24 -2.26
N VAL A 117 17.15 -8.90 -2.41
CA VAL A 117 17.14 -7.99 -1.27
C VAL A 117 15.96 -8.27 -0.34
N SER A 118 14.76 -8.44 -0.90
CA SER A 118 13.55 -8.72 -0.11
C SER A 118 13.70 -10.02 0.68
N THR A 119 14.21 -11.07 0.05
CA THR A 119 14.48 -12.36 0.68
C THR A 119 15.54 -12.23 1.78
N TYR A 120 16.61 -11.46 1.52
CA TYR A 120 17.66 -11.23 2.51
C TYR A 120 17.13 -10.48 3.73
N ILE A 121 16.38 -9.40 3.53
CA ILE A 121 15.76 -8.62 4.62
C ILE A 121 14.78 -9.49 5.41
N LEU A 122 13.97 -10.31 4.74
CA LEU A 122 13.04 -11.22 5.41
C LEU A 122 13.76 -12.20 6.32
N ASN A 123 14.82 -12.85 5.83
CA ASN A 123 15.52 -13.91 6.56
C ASN A 123 16.39 -13.38 7.71
N ASN A 124 16.92 -12.16 7.60
CA ASN A 124 17.88 -11.64 8.57
C ASN A 124 17.34 -10.52 9.47
N ALA A 125 16.26 -9.83 9.05
CA ALA A 125 15.64 -8.78 9.84
C ALA A 125 14.18 -9.06 10.18
N PHE A 126 13.58 -10.13 9.64
CA PHE A 126 12.17 -10.49 9.81
C PHE A 126 11.21 -9.37 9.38
N ILE A 127 11.58 -8.64 8.32
CA ILE A 127 10.78 -7.59 7.71
C ILE A 127 10.36 -8.06 6.32
N SER A 128 9.04 -8.16 6.11
CA SER A 128 8.49 -8.47 4.79
C SER A 128 8.38 -7.21 3.95
N THR A 129 9.04 -7.20 2.80
CA THR A 129 8.91 -6.19 1.76
C THR A 129 8.41 -6.83 0.47
N VAL A 130 7.94 -6.03 -0.48
CA VAL A 130 7.54 -6.56 -1.79
C VAL A 130 8.58 -6.13 -2.82
N PRO A 131 9.26 -7.07 -3.49
CA PRO A 131 10.16 -6.76 -4.58
C PRO A 131 9.35 -6.30 -5.81
N TRP A 132 9.91 -5.37 -6.59
CA TRP A 132 9.24 -4.83 -7.76
C TRP A 132 10.23 -4.63 -8.92
N ASP A 133 10.76 -5.73 -9.44
CA ASP A 133 11.77 -5.70 -10.49
C ASP A 133 11.20 -5.31 -11.87
N GLU A 134 9.90 -5.51 -12.11
CA GLU A 134 9.22 -5.17 -13.38
C GLU A 134 9.26 -3.66 -13.70
N ALA A 135 9.26 -2.80 -12.68
CA ALA A 135 9.31 -1.34 -12.84
C ALA A 135 10.71 -0.77 -12.55
N GLY A 136 11.69 -1.63 -12.26
CA GLY A 136 13.04 -1.31 -11.82
C GLY A 136 13.36 -1.95 -10.48
N PRO A 137 14.61 -1.88 -10.03
CA PRO A 137 15.08 -2.56 -8.82
C PRO A 137 14.58 -1.83 -7.56
N PHE A 138 13.28 -1.99 -7.25
CA PHE A 138 12.61 -1.33 -6.14
C PHE A 138 12.13 -2.31 -5.08
N LEU A 139 12.19 -1.86 -3.82
CA LEU A 139 11.45 -2.44 -2.70
C LEU A 139 10.23 -1.59 -2.38
N ARG A 140 9.12 -2.24 -2.09
CA ARG A 140 7.89 -1.60 -1.63
C ARG A 140 7.67 -1.86 -0.14
N PHE A 141 7.65 -0.81 0.63
CA PHE A 141 7.26 -0.80 2.04
C PHE A 141 5.80 -0.36 2.19
N SER A 142 5.11 -0.86 3.21
CA SER A 142 3.71 -0.51 3.49
C SER A 142 3.57 0.22 4.82
N VAL A 143 2.64 1.19 4.88
CA VAL A 143 2.25 1.88 6.12
C VAL A 143 0.99 1.28 6.77
N THR A 144 0.56 0.09 6.31
CA THR A 144 -0.64 -0.60 6.82
C THR A 144 -0.36 -1.53 8.00
N PHE A 145 0.78 -1.36 8.67
CA PHE A 145 1.11 -2.12 9.87
C PHE A 145 0.11 -1.86 11.01
N GLU A 146 -0.06 -2.84 11.90
CA GLU A 146 -0.93 -2.71 13.06
C GLU A 146 -0.27 -1.83 14.12
N ALA A 147 -1.04 -0.88 14.66
CA ALA A 147 -0.70 -0.07 15.81
C ALA A 147 -1.99 0.57 16.36
N ASN A 148 -2.20 0.46 17.68
CA ASN A 148 -3.40 0.93 18.36
C ASN A 148 -3.27 2.36 18.89
N SER A 149 -2.06 2.92 18.87
CA SER A 149 -1.76 4.28 19.30
C SER A 149 -0.67 4.91 18.45
N ILE A 150 -0.55 6.23 18.53
CA ILE A 150 0.53 6.98 17.86
C ILE A 150 1.90 6.54 18.40
N GLU A 151 2.01 6.27 19.69
CA GLU A 151 3.24 5.77 20.30
C GLU A 151 3.64 4.41 19.73
N GLU A 152 2.69 3.50 19.58
CA GLU A 152 2.94 2.20 18.92
C GLU A 152 3.38 2.37 17.47
N GLU A 153 2.83 3.33 16.73
CA GLU A 153 3.29 3.63 15.35
C GLU A 153 4.79 3.98 15.32
N PHE A 154 5.25 4.81 16.26
CA PHE A 154 6.67 5.15 16.39
C PHE A 154 7.51 3.94 16.80
N ASN A 155 7.04 3.14 17.76
CA ASN A 155 7.75 1.96 18.23
C ASN A 155 7.95 0.93 17.11
N VAL A 156 6.90 0.63 16.32
CA VAL A 156 6.98 -0.29 15.18
C VAL A 156 7.99 0.21 14.15
N VAL A 157 7.93 1.48 13.77
CA VAL A 157 8.83 2.02 12.76
C VAL A 157 10.27 2.12 13.28
N ASN A 158 10.47 2.43 14.55
CA ASN A 158 11.81 2.42 15.16
C ASN A 158 12.40 1.02 15.18
N GLU A 159 11.61 0.00 15.48
CA GLU A 159 12.06 -1.40 15.43
C GLU A 159 12.45 -1.80 13.99
N VAL A 160 11.66 -1.42 13.00
CA VAL A 160 12.00 -1.62 11.57
C VAL A 160 13.33 -0.95 11.24
N LYS A 161 13.55 0.29 11.68
CA LYS A 161 14.80 1.02 11.47
C LYS A 161 16.00 0.31 12.07
N GLU A 162 15.91 -0.07 13.33
CA GLU A 162 17.04 -0.70 14.02
C GLU A 162 17.40 -2.07 13.43
N ARG A 163 16.40 -2.86 13.06
CA ARG A 163 16.61 -4.15 12.35
C ARG A 163 17.26 -3.94 10.98
N LEU A 164 16.82 -2.96 10.20
CA LEU A 164 17.44 -2.65 8.91
C LEU A 164 18.88 -2.13 9.07
N LYS A 165 19.15 -1.30 10.09
CA LYS A 165 20.51 -0.83 10.39
C LYS A 165 21.47 -1.98 10.72
N SER A 166 20.99 -2.99 11.43
CA SER A 166 21.82 -4.16 11.81
C SER A 166 22.31 -4.96 10.60
N LEU A 167 21.67 -4.84 9.44
CA LEU A 167 22.05 -5.54 8.22
C LEU A 167 23.28 -4.94 7.53
N ASN A 168 23.74 -3.75 7.92
CA ASN A 168 24.89 -3.06 7.31
C ASN A 168 24.78 -2.92 5.78
N LEU A 169 23.62 -2.52 5.28
CA LEU A 169 23.35 -2.35 3.85
C LEU A 169 24.30 -1.31 3.21
N ASP A 170 24.66 -1.55 1.95
CA ASP A 170 25.50 -0.67 1.10
C ASP A 170 24.64 -0.03 0.00
N PHE A 171 24.63 1.30 -0.08
CA PHE A 171 23.78 2.08 -1.00
C PHE A 171 24.55 2.77 -2.11
#